data_4a73ed12bc4f0f669ce90cadf5c37f76
#
_entry.id   4a73ed12bc4f0f669ce90cadf5c37f76
#
_cell.length_a   1.000
_cell.length_b   1.000
_cell.length_c   1.000
_cell.angle_alpha   90.00
_cell.angle_beta   90.00
_cell.angle_gamma   90.00
#
_symmetry.space_group_name_H-M   'P 1'
#
loop_
_entity.id
_entity.type
_entity.pdbx_description
1 polymer ?
#
loop_
_entity_poly.entity_id
_entity_poly.type
_entity_poly.pdbx_seq_one_letter_code
_entity_poly.pdbx_strand_id
1 'polypeptide(L)'
;MNKIYAFDFDGTLTTKDTLIEFIRFSKGSVRLFLGFLLFSPLLILMKLHLYPNWKAKQRVFSWFFRGVSLDSFNRLCVDFAQQNKQLLRPAGIKRLQKAVQEEDSVVLIISASVDNWVCPFFDEIDKNIQVIGTQIEVEGGYLTGRFITKNCYGQEKVSRLKELYPQRESYELIAFGDSRGDKELLAHADKGYYKPFRETE
;
A
#
# COMPACT_ATOMS: atom_id res chain seq x y z
N MET A 1 -28.10 -1.61 2.83
CA MET A 1 -27.08 -0.55 2.98
C MET A 1 -25.76 -1.15 2.53
N ASN A 2 -25.17 -0.58 1.49
CA ASN A 2 -23.93 -1.09 0.93
C ASN A 2 -22.81 -1.04 1.99
N LYS A 3 -21.90 -2.01 1.96
CA LYS A 3 -20.76 -2.02 2.84
C LYS A 3 -19.48 -1.74 2.07
N ILE A 4 -18.60 -0.92 2.63
CA ILE A 4 -17.25 -0.71 2.11
C ILE A 4 -16.26 -1.25 3.14
N TYR A 5 -15.46 -2.22 2.72
CA TYR A 5 -14.36 -2.77 3.48
C TYR A 5 -13.04 -2.14 3.01
N ALA A 6 -12.43 -1.32 3.83
CA ALA A 6 -11.18 -0.64 3.53
C ALA A 6 -10.03 -1.28 4.33
N PHE A 7 -9.09 -1.91 3.64
CA PHE A 7 -7.92 -2.53 4.25
C PHE A 7 -6.67 -1.71 3.93
N ASP A 8 -5.88 -1.38 4.94
CA ASP A 8 -4.49 -1.05 4.72
C ASP A 8 -3.69 -2.30 4.32
N PHE A 9 -2.55 -2.12 3.66
CA PHE A 9 -1.75 -3.21 3.13
C PHE A 9 -0.55 -3.55 4.01
N ASP A 10 0.42 -2.62 4.09
CA ASP A 10 1.70 -2.87 4.76
C ASP A 10 1.54 -2.96 6.29
N GLY A 11 1.87 -4.12 6.88
CA GLY A 11 1.71 -4.36 8.32
C GLY A 11 0.29 -4.77 8.73
N THR A 12 -0.73 -4.50 7.90
CA THR A 12 -2.12 -4.91 8.09
C THR A 12 -2.41 -6.25 7.40
N LEU A 13 -2.44 -6.28 6.06
CA LEU A 13 -2.59 -7.51 5.28
C LEU A 13 -1.26 -8.23 5.08
N THR A 14 -0.14 -7.55 5.25
CA THR A 14 1.21 -8.13 5.18
C THR A 14 1.90 -8.17 6.54
N THR A 15 2.89 -9.03 6.65
CA THR A 15 3.73 -9.15 7.85
C THR A 15 4.90 -8.17 7.88
N LYS A 16 5.25 -7.60 6.70
CA LYS A 16 6.39 -6.71 6.50
C LYS A 16 6.04 -5.53 5.61
N ASP A 17 6.89 -4.49 5.63
CA ASP A 17 6.85 -3.37 4.68
C ASP A 17 7.26 -3.86 3.28
N THR A 18 6.33 -3.76 2.33
CA THR A 18 6.53 -4.29 0.99
C THR A 18 7.44 -3.47 0.11
N LEU A 19 7.67 -2.19 0.40
CA LEU A 19 8.70 -1.41 -0.30
C LEU A 19 10.10 -2.01 -0.07
N ILE A 20 10.40 -2.36 1.17
CA ILE A 20 11.70 -2.96 1.54
C ILE A 20 11.85 -4.33 0.88
N GLU A 21 10.83 -5.18 0.98
CA GLU A 21 10.85 -6.51 0.39
C GLU A 21 10.90 -6.45 -1.15
N PHE A 22 10.19 -5.52 -1.78
CA PHE A 22 10.21 -5.31 -3.22
C PHE A 22 11.59 -4.85 -3.73
N ILE A 23 12.24 -3.92 -3.02
CA ILE A 23 13.61 -3.50 -3.35
C ILE A 23 14.58 -4.68 -3.18
N ARG A 24 14.45 -5.45 -2.10
CA ARG A 24 15.27 -6.64 -1.87
C ARG A 24 15.11 -7.67 -2.99
N PHE A 25 13.88 -7.94 -3.38
CA PHE A 25 13.54 -8.85 -4.47
C PHE A 25 14.10 -8.38 -5.82
N SER A 26 13.86 -7.12 -6.18
CA SER A 26 14.16 -6.59 -7.52
C SER A 26 15.61 -6.16 -7.71
N LYS A 27 16.32 -5.78 -6.65
CA LYS A 27 17.69 -5.21 -6.70
C LYS A 27 18.73 -5.99 -5.89
N GLY A 28 18.29 -6.92 -5.07
CA GLY A 28 19.13 -7.72 -4.19
C GLY A 28 19.51 -7.03 -2.87
N SER A 29 19.92 -7.83 -1.91
CA SER A 29 20.21 -7.36 -0.53
C SER A 29 21.40 -6.40 -0.45
N VAL A 30 22.41 -6.56 -1.31
CA VAL A 30 23.59 -5.66 -1.32
C VAL A 30 23.19 -4.25 -1.74
N ARG A 31 22.41 -4.11 -2.83
CA ARG A 31 21.94 -2.79 -3.29
C ARG A 31 20.98 -2.17 -2.28
N LEU A 32 20.12 -2.97 -1.67
CA LEU A 32 19.23 -2.51 -0.60
C LEU A 32 20.07 -1.93 0.56
N PHE A 33 21.08 -2.65 1.03
CA PHE A 33 21.96 -2.17 2.11
C PHE A 33 22.69 -0.87 1.74
N LEU A 34 23.27 -0.77 0.53
CA LEU A 34 23.90 0.45 0.03
C LEU A 34 22.92 1.62 -0.04
N GLY A 35 21.69 1.37 -0.49
CA GLY A 35 20.62 2.38 -0.50
C GLY A 35 20.28 2.87 0.91
N PHE A 36 20.11 1.96 1.87
CA PHE A 36 19.88 2.34 3.27
C PHE A 36 21.04 3.14 3.86
N LEU A 37 22.28 2.76 3.58
CA LEU A 37 23.46 3.49 4.03
C LEU A 37 23.47 4.91 3.43
N LEU A 38 23.24 5.04 2.13
CA LEU A 38 23.20 6.32 1.42
C LEU A 38 22.10 7.24 1.95
N PHE A 39 20.90 6.70 2.17
CA PHE A 39 19.74 7.47 2.63
C PHE A 39 19.59 7.51 4.15
N SER A 40 20.50 6.90 4.93
CA SER A 40 20.39 6.88 6.39
C SER A 40 20.23 8.27 7.03
N PRO A 41 20.98 9.33 6.64
CA PRO A 41 20.77 10.66 7.21
C PRO A 41 19.35 11.19 6.94
N LEU A 42 18.84 10.95 5.72
CA LEU A 42 17.50 11.36 5.32
C LEU A 42 16.41 10.60 6.09
N LEU A 43 16.61 9.29 6.29
CA LEU A 43 15.67 8.45 7.03
C LEU A 43 15.65 8.80 8.52
N ILE A 44 16.78 9.20 9.10
CA ILE A 44 16.86 9.72 10.47
C ILE A 44 16.09 11.03 10.58
N LEU A 45 16.31 11.99 9.68
CA LEU A 45 15.55 13.26 9.65
C LEU A 45 14.05 13.02 9.50
N MET A 46 13.66 12.06 8.66
CA MET A 46 12.26 11.66 8.48
C MET A 46 11.68 11.09 9.80
N LYS A 47 12.42 10.22 10.49
CA LYS A 47 11.99 9.64 11.77
C LYS A 47 11.86 10.69 12.87
N LEU A 48 12.71 11.72 12.84
CA LEU A 48 12.64 12.88 13.74
C LEU A 48 11.57 13.91 13.33
N HIS A 49 10.77 13.63 12.30
CA HIS A 49 9.76 14.54 11.72
C HIS A 49 10.32 15.85 11.13
N LEU A 50 11.64 15.93 10.92
CA LEU A 50 12.32 17.08 10.29
C LEU A 50 12.32 17.02 8.76
N TYR A 51 11.93 15.89 8.17
CA TYR A 51 11.81 15.71 6.73
C TYR A 51 10.52 14.96 6.38
N PRO A 52 9.77 15.40 5.34
CA PRO A 52 8.51 14.76 4.97
C PRO A 52 8.69 13.32 4.50
N ASN A 53 7.91 12.40 5.06
CA ASN A 53 7.95 10.97 4.76
C ASN A 53 7.83 10.70 3.24
N TRP A 54 6.87 11.34 2.58
CA TRP A 54 6.65 11.12 1.16
C TRP A 54 7.85 11.52 0.29
N LYS A 55 8.59 12.59 0.66
CA LYS A 55 9.81 13.00 -0.05
C LYS A 55 10.94 12.00 0.15
N ALA A 56 11.09 11.47 1.35
CA ALA A 56 12.08 10.44 1.64
C ALA A 56 11.78 9.17 0.82
N LYS A 57 10.52 8.73 0.85
CA LYS A 57 10.06 7.56 0.09
C LYS A 57 10.27 7.73 -1.41
N GLN A 58 9.93 8.89 -1.98
CA GLN A 58 10.14 9.19 -3.39
C GLN A 58 11.62 9.20 -3.77
N ARG A 59 12.52 9.77 -2.93
CA ARG A 59 13.96 9.76 -3.20
C ARG A 59 14.53 8.35 -3.20
N VAL A 60 14.15 7.51 -2.23
CA VAL A 60 14.54 6.10 -2.18
C VAL A 60 14.02 5.37 -3.42
N PHE A 61 12.73 5.53 -3.74
CA PHE A 61 12.13 4.92 -4.93
C PHE A 61 12.84 5.36 -6.22
N SER A 62 13.09 6.66 -6.39
CA SER A 62 13.77 7.22 -7.54
C SER A 62 15.16 6.61 -7.74
N TRP A 63 15.92 6.45 -6.68
CA TRP A 63 17.28 5.89 -6.76
C TRP A 63 17.30 4.44 -7.26
N PHE A 64 16.29 3.65 -6.89
CA PHE A 64 16.21 2.25 -7.31
C PHE A 64 15.56 2.05 -8.70
N PHE A 65 14.59 2.89 -9.08
CA PHE A 65 13.68 2.59 -10.18
C PHE A 65 13.61 3.65 -11.28
N ARG A 66 14.20 4.84 -11.12
CA ARG A 66 14.26 5.83 -12.20
C ARG A 66 14.91 5.24 -13.44
N GLY A 67 14.29 5.45 -14.62
CA GLY A 67 14.77 4.96 -15.91
C GLY A 67 14.48 3.49 -16.20
N VAL A 68 13.78 2.79 -15.30
CA VAL A 68 13.26 1.45 -15.58
C VAL A 68 12.04 1.59 -16.49
N SER A 69 11.91 0.76 -17.53
CA SER A 69 10.70 0.76 -18.37
C SER A 69 9.49 0.29 -17.57
N LEU A 70 8.31 0.86 -17.83
CA LEU A 70 7.07 0.50 -17.15
C LEU A 70 6.76 -1.00 -17.30
N ASP A 71 6.96 -1.57 -18.48
CA ASP A 71 6.72 -2.99 -18.74
C ASP A 71 7.63 -3.90 -17.89
N SER A 72 8.91 -3.53 -17.76
CA SER A 72 9.84 -4.29 -16.91
C SER A 72 9.48 -4.13 -15.43
N PHE A 73 9.07 -2.94 -15.01
CA PHE A 73 8.64 -2.68 -13.65
C PHE A 73 7.37 -3.48 -13.30
N ASN A 74 6.36 -3.46 -14.18
CA ASN A 74 5.13 -4.21 -13.98
C ASN A 74 5.37 -5.72 -13.94
N ARG A 75 6.26 -6.27 -14.79
CA ARG A 75 6.66 -7.68 -14.69
C ARG A 75 7.29 -8.00 -13.34
N LEU A 76 8.21 -7.16 -12.86
CA LEU A 76 8.80 -7.32 -11.52
C LEU A 76 7.74 -7.28 -10.40
N CYS A 77 6.69 -6.46 -10.55
CA CYS A 77 5.59 -6.39 -9.58
C CYS A 77 4.77 -7.68 -9.54
N VAL A 78 4.45 -8.25 -10.70
CA VAL A 78 3.76 -9.54 -10.81
C VAL A 78 4.61 -10.67 -10.22
N ASP A 79 5.88 -10.77 -10.63
CA ASP A 79 6.82 -11.78 -10.13
C ASP A 79 6.99 -11.68 -8.60
N PHE A 80 7.07 -10.45 -8.09
CA PHE A 80 7.15 -10.20 -6.66
C PHE A 80 5.95 -10.74 -5.90
N ALA A 81 4.74 -10.40 -6.35
CA ALA A 81 3.52 -10.86 -5.69
C ALA A 81 3.39 -12.38 -5.72
N GLN A 82 3.69 -13.02 -6.87
CA GLN A 82 3.61 -14.48 -7.02
C GLN A 82 4.60 -15.21 -6.11
N GLN A 83 5.85 -14.71 -6.00
CA GLN A 83 6.91 -15.34 -5.23
C GLN A 83 6.89 -14.98 -3.74
N ASN A 84 6.07 -14.01 -3.33
CA ASN A 84 6.05 -13.51 -1.95
C ASN A 84 4.67 -13.56 -1.29
N LYS A 85 3.81 -14.51 -1.69
CA LYS A 85 2.49 -14.73 -1.08
C LYS A 85 2.56 -14.99 0.44
N GLN A 86 3.68 -15.52 0.93
CA GLN A 86 3.93 -15.74 2.36
C GLN A 86 4.03 -14.42 3.18
N LEU A 87 4.14 -13.27 2.53
CA LEU A 87 4.04 -11.99 3.21
C LEU A 87 2.61 -11.69 3.68
N LEU A 88 1.61 -12.27 3.02
CA LEU A 88 0.21 -12.04 3.36
C LEU A 88 -0.15 -12.73 4.69
N ARG A 89 -0.87 -12.01 5.55
CA ARG A 89 -1.39 -12.56 6.81
C ARG A 89 -2.62 -13.44 6.54
N PRO A 90 -2.59 -14.73 6.90
CA PRO A 90 -3.73 -15.63 6.62
C PRO A 90 -5.05 -15.13 7.20
N ALA A 91 -5.04 -14.58 8.41
CA ALA A 91 -6.24 -14.04 9.06
C ALA A 91 -6.80 -12.81 8.30
N GLY A 92 -5.91 -11.94 7.79
CA GLY A 92 -6.29 -10.78 6.98
C GLY A 92 -6.91 -11.20 5.65
N ILE A 93 -6.29 -12.13 4.95
CA ILE A 93 -6.81 -12.67 3.67
C ILE A 93 -8.14 -13.39 3.87
N LYS A 94 -8.28 -14.19 4.92
CA LYS A 94 -9.56 -14.83 5.25
C LYS A 94 -10.68 -13.82 5.50
N ARG A 95 -10.38 -12.71 6.19
CA ARG A 95 -11.36 -11.61 6.41
C ARG A 95 -11.72 -10.90 5.11
N LEU A 96 -10.72 -10.64 4.27
CA LEU A 96 -10.90 -10.03 2.96
C LEU A 96 -11.77 -10.91 2.05
N GLN A 97 -11.48 -12.21 1.95
CA GLN A 97 -12.29 -13.14 1.16
C GLN A 97 -13.75 -13.20 1.63
N LYS A 98 -13.98 -13.14 2.94
CA LYS A 98 -15.36 -13.03 3.47
C LYS A 98 -16.03 -11.72 3.05
N ALA A 99 -15.29 -10.61 3.04
CA ALA A 99 -15.83 -9.33 2.59
C ALA A 99 -16.22 -9.37 1.11
N VAL A 100 -15.40 -9.99 0.25
CA VAL A 100 -15.70 -10.15 -1.18
C VAL A 100 -16.97 -10.98 -1.43
N GLN A 101 -17.27 -11.95 -0.55
CA GLN A 101 -18.45 -12.82 -0.67
C GLN A 101 -19.74 -12.22 -0.09
N GLU A 102 -19.66 -11.10 0.62
CA GLU A 102 -20.86 -10.42 1.14
C GLU A 102 -21.58 -9.70 0.01
N GLU A 103 -22.89 -9.90 -0.10
CA GLU A 103 -23.74 -9.16 -1.06
C GLU A 103 -23.66 -7.64 -0.81
N ASP A 104 -23.70 -6.86 -1.87
CA ASP A 104 -23.62 -5.39 -1.82
C ASP A 104 -22.38 -4.85 -1.10
N SER A 105 -21.27 -5.59 -1.13
CA SER A 105 -20.00 -5.14 -0.56
C SER A 105 -19.00 -4.66 -1.61
N VAL A 106 -18.18 -3.70 -1.22
CA VAL A 106 -17.02 -3.24 -1.97
C VAL A 106 -15.78 -3.44 -1.12
N VAL A 107 -14.74 -3.99 -1.72
CA VAL A 107 -13.44 -4.20 -1.03
C VAL A 107 -12.39 -3.27 -1.62
N LEU A 108 -11.82 -2.44 -0.76
CA LEU A 108 -10.78 -1.47 -1.09
C LEU A 108 -9.48 -1.81 -0.34
N ILE A 109 -8.37 -1.77 -1.05
CA ILE A 109 -7.03 -1.78 -0.46
C ILE A 109 -6.50 -0.36 -0.54
N ILE A 110 -6.37 0.34 0.58
CA ILE A 110 -5.95 1.75 0.63
C ILE A 110 -4.55 1.82 1.26
N SER A 111 -3.53 1.95 0.43
CA SER A 111 -2.13 1.81 0.84
C SER A 111 -1.26 2.99 0.47
N ALA A 112 -0.29 3.30 1.34
CA ALA A 112 0.79 4.21 1.01
C ALA A 112 1.80 3.60 0.02
N SER A 113 1.75 2.31 -0.25
CA SER A 113 2.59 1.63 -1.24
C SER A 113 2.13 1.94 -2.67
N VAL A 114 3.02 1.71 -3.62
CA VAL A 114 2.72 1.93 -5.04
C VAL A 114 1.76 0.83 -5.52
N ASP A 115 0.69 1.23 -6.17
CA ASP A 115 -0.38 0.34 -6.63
C ASP A 115 0.13 -0.78 -7.56
N ASN A 116 1.11 -0.50 -8.42
CA ASN A 116 1.68 -1.49 -9.34
C ASN A 116 2.15 -2.79 -8.65
N TRP A 117 2.78 -2.73 -7.46
CA TRP A 117 3.19 -3.96 -6.78
C TRP A 117 2.17 -4.46 -5.75
N VAL A 118 1.15 -3.66 -5.41
CA VAL A 118 0.08 -4.08 -4.50
C VAL A 118 -1.00 -4.86 -5.26
N CYS A 119 -1.44 -4.35 -6.42
CA CYS A 119 -2.50 -4.97 -7.23
C CYS A 119 -2.30 -6.47 -7.46
N PRO A 120 -1.11 -6.94 -7.91
CA PRO A 120 -0.95 -8.35 -8.27
C PRO A 120 -1.12 -9.35 -7.12
N PHE A 121 -1.09 -8.91 -5.87
CA PHE A 121 -1.39 -9.79 -4.72
C PHE A 121 -2.86 -10.22 -4.66
N PHE A 122 -3.74 -9.48 -5.32
CA PHE A 122 -5.19 -9.68 -5.24
C PHE A 122 -5.80 -10.22 -6.53
N ASP A 123 -5.07 -10.26 -7.65
CA ASP A 123 -5.56 -10.68 -8.98
C ASP A 123 -6.20 -12.08 -8.98
N GLU A 124 -5.66 -13.00 -8.15
CA GLU A 124 -6.18 -14.37 -8.02
C GLU A 124 -7.32 -14.49 -6.99
N ILE A 125 -7.56 -13.47 -6.17
CA ILE A 125 -8.59 -13.49 -5.12
C ILE A 125 -9.91 -13.03 -5.70
N ASP A 126 -9.97 -11.80 -6.20
CA ASP A 126 -11.11 -11.25 -6.89
C ASP A 126 -10.71 -10.01 -7.71
N LYS A 127 -11.14 -9.94 -8.97
CA LYS A 127 -10.86 -8.82 -9.89
C LYS A 127 -11.59 -7.52 -9.52
N ASN A 128 -12.59 -7.59 -8.66
CA ASN A 128 -13.35 -6.43 -8.22
C ASN A 128 -12.71 -5.73 -7.00
N ILE A 129 -11.63 -6.29 -6.44
CA ILE A 129 -10.87 -5.62 -5.38
C ILE A 129 -10.20 -4.39 -5.98
N GLN A 130 -10.52 -3.22 -5.44
CA GLN A 130 -9.96 -1.95 -5.89
C GLN A 130 -8.74 -1.61 -5.04
N VAL A 131 -7.61 -1.35 -5.68
CA VAL A 131 -6.38 -0.90 -5.00
C VAL A 131 -6.20 0.60 -5.21
N ILE A 132 -6.11 1.33 -4.11
CA ILE A 132 -5.89 2.77 -4.05
C ILE A 132 -4.52 3.00 -3.43
N GLY A 133 -3.50 3.03 -4.28
CA GLY A 133 -2.10 3.18 -3.88
C GLY A 133 -1.51 4.55 -4.22
N THR A 134 -0.22 4.69 -3.97
CA THR A 134 0.58 5.79 -4.50
C THR A 134 0.88 5.50 -5.97
N GLN A 135 0.64 6.46 -6.86
CA GLN A 135 0.86 6.30 -8.30
C GLN A 135 2.20 6.88 -8.73
N ILE A 136 2.88 6.15 -9.63
CA ILE A 136 4.18 6.53 -10.18
C ILE A 136 4.02 7.35 -11.46
N GLU A 137 4.96 8.27 -11.68
CA GLU A 137 5.04 9.06 -12.90
C GLU A 137 5.83 8.30 -13.97
N VAL A 138 5.30 8.28 -15.18
CA VAL A 138 5.89 7.63 -16.36
C VAL A 138 5.97 8.64 -17.50
N GLU A 139 7.14 8.78 -18.11
CA GLU A 139 7.37 9.61 -19.29
C GLU A 139 8.08 8.76 -20.36
N GLY A 140 7.56 8.78 -21.58
CA GLY A 140 8.13 8.01 -22.71
C GLY A 140 8.21 6.48 -22.46
N GLY A 141 7.34 5.92 -21.58
CA GLY A 141 7.37 4.51 -21.22
C GLY A 141 8.37 4.14 -20.11
N TYR A 142 9.03 5.13 -19.50
CA TYR A 142 10.02 4.93 -18.43
C TYR A 142 9.62 5.64 -17.15
N LEU A 143 9.93 5.04 -16.00
CA LEU A 143 9.71 5.63 -14.70
C LEU A 143 10.60 6.86 -14.50
N THR A 144 10.01 8.00 -14.15
CA THR A 144 10.77 9.21 -13.81
C THR A 144 11.36 9.17 -12.40
N GLY A 145 10.86 8.25 -11.55
CA GLY A 145 11.18 8.15 -10.14
C GLY A 145 10.36 9.10 -9.27
N ARG A 146 9.39 9.83 -9.84
CA ARG A 146 8.45 10.69 -9.10
C ARG A 146 7.11 10.00 -8.90
N PHE A 147 6.34 10.51 -7.96
CA PHE A 147 4.94 10.13 -7.75
C PHE A 147 4.05 11.23 -8.32
N ILE A 148 2.99 10.85 -9.04
CA ILE A 148 1.98 11.79 -9.57
C ILE A 148 0.90 12.10 -8.53
N THR A 149 0.71 11.21 -7.58
CA THR A 149 -0.25 11.41 -6.49
C THR A 149 0.47 11.73 -5.19
N LYS A 150 -0.24 12.35 -4.25
CA LYS A 150 0.23 12.42 -2.87
C LYS A 150 0.41 11.01 -2.32
N ASN A 151 1.33 10.82 -1.38
CA ASN A 151 1.48 9.55 -0.67
C ASN A 151 0.16 9.21 0.05
N CYS A 152 -0.41 8.06 -0.23
CA CYS A 152 -1.70 7.61 0.31
C CYS A 152 -1.57 7.23 1.80
N TYR A 153 -1.38 8.24 2.65
CA TYR A 153 -1.07 8.14 4.08
C TYR A 153 -1.88 9.16 4.88
N GLY A 154 -2.39 8.78 6.03
CA GLY A 154 -3.13 9.66 6.92
C GLY A 154 -4.42 10.17 6.29
N GLN A 155 -4.63 11.48 6.33
CA GLN A 155 -5.81 12.14 5.76
C GLN A 155 -5.99 11.87 4.26
N GLU A 156 -4.90 11.61 3.53
CA GLU A 156 -4.99 11.28 2.10
C GLU A 156 -5.78 10.01 1.83
N LYS A 157 -5.71 8.99 2.71
CA LYS A 157 -6.53 7.77 2.60
C LYS A 157 -8.02 8.10 2.63
N VAL A 158 -8.42 8.99 3.53
CA VAL A 158 -9.82 9.46 3.65
C VAL A 158 -10.22 10.29 2.44
N SER A 159 -9.34 11.17 1.96
CA SER A 159 -9.62 12.02 0.79
C SER A 159 -9.92 11.18 -0.44
N ARG A 160 -9.11 10.18 -0.73
CA ARG A 160 -9.32 9.27 -1.88
C ARG A 160 -10.55 8.40 -1.75
N LEU A 161 -10.85 7.92 -0.53
CA LEU A 161 -12.09 7.22 -0.28
C LEU A 161 -13.30 8.11 -0.61
N LYS A 162 -13.29 9.38 -0.17
CA LYS A 162 -14.36 10.34 -0.43
C LYS A 162 -14.50 10.73 -1.91
N GLU A 163 -13.40 10.77 -2.65
CA GLU A 163 -13.43 11.02 -4.10
C GLU A 163 -14.17 9.90 -4.85
N LEU A 164 -13.95 8.65 -4.44
CA LEU A 164 -14.63 7.49 -5.05
C LEU A 164 -16.04 7.27 -4.52
N TYR A 165 -16.26 7.53 -3.23
CA TYR A 165 -17.51 7.32 -2.52
C TYR A 165 -17.94 8.58 -1.76
N PRO A 166 -18.41 9.63 -2.47
CA PRO A 166 -18.69 10.93 -1.86
C PRO A 166 -19.90 10.93 -0.93
N GLN A 167 -20.85 10.02 -1.13
CA GLN A 167 -22.08 9.95 -0.34
C GLN A 167 -21.86 9.08 0.92
N ARG A 168 -21.23 9.66 1.95
CA ARG A 168 -20.82 8.94 3.18
C ARG A 168 -21.97 8.17 3.85
N GLU A 169 -23.19 8.70 3.79
CA GLU A 169 -24.39 8.16 4.45
C GLU A 169 -24.99 6.95 3.70
N SER A 170 -24.52 6.68 2.48
CA SER A 170 -25.06 5.59 1.64
C SER A 170 -24.45 4.22 1.94
N TYR A 171 -23.39 4.15 2.75
CA TYR A 171 -22.67 2.92 3.05
C TYR A 171 -22.17 2.83 4.50
N GLU A 172 -22.01 1.61 5.00
CA GLU A 172 -21.29 1.31 6.22
C GLU A 172 -19.80 1.13 5.90
N LEU A 173 -18.92 1.92 6.49
CA LEU A 173 -17.47 1.80 6.32
C LEU A 173 -16.84 0.97 7.44
N ILE A 174 -16.16 -0.09 7.04
CA ILE A 174 -15.43 -0.98 7.94
C ILE A 174 -13.95 -0.92 7.55
N ALA A 175 -13.11 -0.38 8.42
CA ALA A 175 -11.70 -0.13 8.11
C ALA A 175 -10.74 -0.94 8.99
N PHE A 176 -9.64 -1.37 8.39
CA PHE A 176 -8.58 -2.17 9.02
C PHE A 176 -7.23 -1.50 8.77
N GLY A 177 -6.46 -1.28 9.84
CA GLY A 177 -5.15 -0.62 9.74
C GLY A 177 -4.26 -0.98 10.92
N ASP A 178 -2.97 -0.67 10.84
CA ASP A 178 -2.00 -1.07 11.88
C ASP A 178 -1.07 0.06 12.35
N SER A 179 -1.08 1.18 11.66
CA SER A 179 -0.09 2.23 11.81
C SER A 179 -0.70 3.61 12.09
N ARG A 180 0.16 4.59 12.37
CA ARG A 180 -0.26 5.99 12.47
C ARG A 180 -0.86 6.53 11.17
N GLY A 181 -0.47 5.94 10.02
CA GLY A 181 -0.99 6.31 8.71
C GLY A 181 -2.44 5.94 8.46
N ASP A 182 -3.04 5.15 9.35
CA ASP A 182 -4.41 4.65 9.23
C ASP A 182 -5.36 5.34 10.19
N LYS A 183 -4.82 6.18 11.12
CA LYS A 183 -5.59 6.79 12.20
C LYS A 183 -6.82 7.53 11.70
N GLU A 184 -6.66 8.33 10.68
CA GLU A 184 -7.73 9.14 10.10
C GLU A 184 -8.79 8.26 9.40
N LEU A 185 -8.36 7.22 8.68
CA LEU A 185 -9.26 6.26 8.04
C LEU A 185 -10.05 5.46 9.07
N LEU A 186 -9.37 4.95 10.12
CA LEU A 186 -10.03 4.21 11.20
C LEU A 186 -11.02 5.07 11.98
N ALA A 187 -10.67 6.35 12.21
CA ALA A 187 -11.57 7.31 12.88
C ALA A 187 -12.76 7.74 11.99
N HIS A 188 -12.62 7.69 10.66
CA HIS A 188 -13.68 8.00 9.70
C HIS A 188 -14.64 6.83 9.49
N ALA A 189 -14.25 5.62 9.85
CA ALA A 189 -15.05 4.40 9.69
C ALA A 189 -16.13 4.26 10.78
N ASP A 190 -17.24 3.61 10.43
CA ASP A 190 -18.25 3.19 11.41
C ASP A 190 -17.69 2.10 12.33
N LYS A 191 -16.81 1.24 11.78
CA LYS A 191 -16.08 0.21 12.51
C LYS A 191 -14.61 0.24 12.11
N GLY A 192 -13.76 0.77 12.98
CA GLY A 192 -12.31 0.81 12.79
C GLY A 192 -11.60 -0.24 13.62
N TYR A 193 -10.77 -1.07 12.98
CA TYR A 193 -10.02 -2.13 13.62
C TYR A 193 -8.52 -1.86 13.54
N TYR A 194 -7.88 -1.63 14.67
CA TYR A 194 -6.44 -1.40 14.78
C TYR A 194 -5.70 -2.71 15.06
N LYS A 195 -4.75 -3.07 14.19
CA LYS A 195 -3.93 -4.31 14.26
C LYS A 195 -4.71 -5.62 14.40
N PRO A 196 -5.83 -5.82 13.66
CA PRO A 196 -6.77 -6.89 13.95
C PRO A 196 -6.28 -8.28 13.55
N PHE A 197 -5.24 -8.36 12.72
CA PHE A 197 -4.76 -9.63 12.14
C PHE A 197 -3.40 -10.06 12.70
N ARG A 198 -2.93 -9.38 13.75
CA ARG A 198 -1.74 -9.83 14.47
C ARG A 198 -2.16 -10.96 15.40
N GLU A 199 -1.39 -12.05 15.39
CA GLU A 199 -1.54 -13.09 16.39
C GLU A 199 -1.32 -12.45 17.76
N THR A 200 -2.26 -12.66 18.68
CA THR A 200 -2.05 -12.35 20.10
C THR A 200 -1.02 -13.37 20.59
N GLU A 201 0.17 -12.87 20.96
CA GLU A 201 1.16 -13.63 21.70
C GLU A 201 0.57 -14.19 23.01
#